data_ddcf5992e997503b41be9268bd848114
#
_entry.id   ddcf5992e997503b41be9268bd848114
#
_cell.length_a   1.000
_cell.length_b   1.000
_cell.length_c   1.000
_cell.angle_alpha   90.00
_cell.angle_beta   90.00
_cell.angle_gamma   90.00
#
_symmetry.space_group_name_H-M   'P 1'
#
loop_
_entity.id
_entity.type
_entity.pdbx_description
1 polymer ?
#
loop_
_entity_poly.entity_id
_entity_poly.type
_entity_poly.pdbx_seq_one_letter_code
_entity_poly.pdbx_strand_id
1 'polypeptide(L)'
;NMEPTYHTGSLIYVKPCAPEDVQVGDAITFVLNEDLDVVTHRVISIDAENEHFYTQGDANDAPDGAPVYFKNLIGRPVFTIPYLGYVSHWVSNPPGMYLAIALALVLIILTCPPCTGGQTRRCLGCQKSRRKYGEIMVL
;
A
#
# COMPACT_ATOMS: atom_id res chain seq x y z
N ASN A 1 -7.99 1.31 -14.65
CA ASN A 1 -7.14 2.47 -14.47
C ASN A 1 -7.91 3.61 -13.79
N MET A 2 -7.31 4.24 -12.78
CA MET A 2 -7.94 5.27 -11.93
C MET A 2 -7.45 6.70 -12.24
N GLU A 3 -6.80 6.91 -13.37
CA GLU A 3 -6.43 8.27 -13.79
C GLU A 3 -7.68 9.10 -14.16
N PRO A 4 -7.67 10.39 -13.88
CA PRO A 4 -6.61 11.21 -13.29
C PRO A 4 -6.59 11.21 -11.75
N THR A 5 -7.52 10.51 -11.08
CA THR A 5 -7.65 10.56 -9.61
C THR A 5 -6.42 9.97 -8.90
N TYR A 6 -5.92 8.85 -9.40
CA TYR A 6 -4.71 8.20 -8.89
C TYR A 6 -3.77 7.93 -10.06
N HIS A 7 -2.60 8.57 -10.04
CA HIS A 7 -1.60 8.38 -11.09
C HIS A 7 -0.85 7.07 -10.95
N THR A 8 -0.60 6.43 -12.09
CA THR A 8 0.24 5.23 -12.15
C THR A 8 1.61 5.50 -11.51
N GLY A 9 2.12 4.56 -10.71
CA GLY A 9 3.35 4.74 -9.94
C GLY A 9 3.19 5.55 -8.65
N SER A 10 1.96 5.78 -8.21
CA SER A 10 1.69 6.39 -6.90
C SER A 10 1.73 5.36 -5.79
N LEU A 11 2.17 5.80 -4.61
CA LEU A 11 2.01 5.04 -3.37
C LEU A 11 0.66 5.43 -2.75
N ILE A 12 -0.19 4.44 -2.51
CA ILE A 12 -1.51 4.64 -1.89
C ILE A 12 -1.53 4.03 -0.49
N TYR A 13 -2.01 4.81 0.48
CA TYR A 13 -2.32 4.30 1.81
C TYR A 13 -3.80 3.92 1.87
N VAL A 14 -4.07 2.64 2.09
CA VAL A 14 -5.42 2.07 2.19
C VAL A 14 -5.78 1.85 3.66
N LYS A 15 -6.89 2.43 4.09
CA LYS A 15 -7.45 2.20 5.43
C LYS A 15 -8.52 1.13 5.35
N PRO A 16 -8.41 0.04 6.13
CA PRO A 16 -9.47 -0.96 6.21
C PRO A 16 -10.80 -0.34 6.63
N CYS A 17 -11.88 -0.73 5.96
CA CYS A 17 -13.24 -0.31 6.29
C CYS A 17 -14.21 -1.49 6.16
N ALA A 18 -15.36 -1.39 6.83
CA ALA A 18 -16.43 -2.36 6.65
C ALA A 18 -17.18 -2.11 5.34
N PRO A 19 -17.76 -3.15 4.72
CA PRO A 19 -18.54 -2.98 3.48
C PRO A 19 -19.72 -2.01 3.65
N GLU A 20 -20.32 -1.96 4.85
CA GLU A 20 -21.45 -1.09 5.17
C GLU A 20 -21.10 0.41 5.17
N ASP A 21 -19.80 0.73 5.35
CA ASP A 21 -19.30 2.11 5.36
C ASP A 21 -19.03 2.64 3.95
N VAL A 22 -19.11 1.79 2.93
CA VAL A 22 -18.83 2.15 1.54
C VAL A 22 -20.08 2.73 0.87
N GLN A 23 -19.91 3.85 0.17
CA GLN A 23 -20.99 4.50 -0.57
C GLN A 23 -20.71 4.48 -2.08
N VAL A 24 -21.78 4.61 -2.87
CA VAL A 24 -21.64 4.82 -4.32
C VAL A 24 -20.86 6.10 -4.58
N GLY A 25 -19.85 6.00 -5.43
CA GLY A 25 -18.90 7.08 -5.72
C GLY A 25 -17.58 6.99 -4.95
N ASP A 26 -17.51 6.16 -3.91
CA ASP A 26 -16.25 5.92 -3.18
C ASP A 26 -15.27 5.11 -4.03
N ALA A 27 -13.98 5.43 -3.93
CA ALA A 27 -12.94 4.54 -4.41
C ALA A 27 -12.69 3.45 -3.38
N ILE A 28 -12.62 2.20 -3.82
CA ILE A 28 -12.32 1.05 -2.97
C ILE A 28 -11.15 0.26 -3.52
N THR A 29 -10.41 -0.36 -2.62
CA THR A 29 -9.33 -1.27 -2.95
C THR A 29 -9.76 -2.69 -2.57
N PHE A 30 -9.65 -3.61 -3.49
CA PHE A 30 -10.10 -4.99 -3.32
C PHE A 30 -9.20 -5.99 -4.03
N VAL A 31 -9.32 -7.26 -3.66
CA VAL A 31 -8.62 -8.38 -4.31
C VAL A 31 -9.47 -8.90 -5.47
N LEU A 32 -8.90 -8.95 -6.66
CA LEU A 32 -9.61 -9.35 -7.87
C LEU A 32 -9.70 -10.87 -8.00
N ASN A 33 -8.58 -11.58 -7.76
CA ASN A 33 -8.43 -13.01 -8.03
C ASN A 33 -7.75 -13.75 -6.88
N GLU A 34 -7.70 -15.10 -6.99
CA GLU A 34 -6.94 -15.98 -6.08
C GLU A 34 -5.42 -15.69 -6.11
N ASP A 35 -4.91 -15.08 -7.18
CA ASP A 35 -3.52 -14.63 -7.30
C ASP A 35 -3.20 -13.40 -6.46
N LEU A 36 -4.17 -12.88 -5.69
CA LEU A 36 -4.05 -11.70 -4.84
C LEU A 36 -3.75 -10.40 -5.62
N ASP A 37 -4.21 -10.32 -6.86
CA ASP A 37 -4.15 -9.08 -7.61
C ASP A 37 -5.03 -8.02 -6.96
N VAL A 38 -4.41 -6.95 -6.54
CA VAL A 38 -5.07 -5.85 -5.85
C VAL A 38 -5.39 -4.73 -6.82
N VAL A 39 -6.64 -4.33 -6.82
CA VAL A 39 -7.17 -3.31 -7.73
C VAL A 39 -7.88 -2.22 -6.92
N THR A 40 -7.74 -0.99 -7.38
CA THR A 40 -8.50 0.15 -6.85
C THR A 40 -9.40 0.68 -7.94
N HIS A 41 -10.72 0.64 -7.74
CA HIS A 41 -11.72 1.20 -8.64
C HIS A 41 -12.80 1.95 -7.87
N ARG A 42 -13.63 2.67 -8.59
CA ARG A 42 -14.74 3.44 -8.01
C ARG A 42 -16.03 2.62 -7.99
N VAL A 43 -16.76 2.66 -6.90
CA VAL A 43 -18.07 2.02 -6.75
C VAL A 43 -19.10 2.81 -7.54
N ILE A 44 -19.76 2.15 -8.48
CA ILE A 44 -20.87 2.71 -9.29
C ILE A 44 -22.24 2.23 -8.81
N SER A 45 -22.31 1.05 -8.18
CA SER A 45 -23.54 0.50 -7.62
C SER A 45 -23.21 -0.49 -6.50
N ILE A 46 -24.12 -0.66 -5.56
CA ILE A 46 -24.01 -1.59 -4.44
C ILE A 46 -25.25 -2.49 -4.44
N ASP A 47 -25.02 -3.80 -4.47
CA ASP A 47 -26.05 -4.82 -4.31
C ASP A 47 -25.90 -5.46 -2.93
N ALA A 48 -26.64 -4.91 -1.96
CA ALA A 48 -26.59 -5.36 -0.58
C ALA A 48 -27.20 -6.75 -0.37
N GLU A 49 -28.13 -7.17 -1.23
CA GLU A 49 -28.79 -8.48 -1.11
C GLU A 49 -27.85 -9.62 -1.49
N ASN A 50 -27.02 -9.40 -2.51
CA ASN A 50 -26.04 -10.38 -2.99
C ASN A 50 -24.62 -10.13 -2.45
N GLU A 51 -24.42 -9.13 -1.61
CA GLU A 51 -23.12 -8.73 -1.03
C GLU A 51 -22.06 -8.42 -2.11
N HIS A 52 -22.43 -7.60 -3.10
CA HIS A 52 -21.58 -7.23 -4.22
C HIS A 52 -21.46 -5.73 -4.39
N PHE A 53 -20.25 -5.29 -4.82
CA PHE A 53 -20.02 -3.97 -5.42
C PHE A 53 -19.89 -4.12 -6.94
N TYR A 54 -20.44 -3.17 -7.67
CA TYR A 54 -20.14 -2.96 -9.08
C TYR A 54 -19.19 -1.78 -9.16
N THR A 55 -18.09 -1.97 -9.86
CA THR A 55 -16.98 -1.01 -9.90
C THR A 55 -16.62 -0.61 -11.32
N GLN A 56 -15.95 0.53 -11.45
CA GLN A 56 -15.42 1.04 -12.70
C GLN A 56 -14.15 1.87 -12.43
N GLY A 57 -13.12 1.69 -13.24
CA GLY A 57 -11.96 2.57 -13.22
C GLY A 57 -12.31 3.95 -13.79
N ASP A 58 -11.79 5.01 -13.19
CA ASP A 58 -12.10 6.41 -13.61
C ASP A 58 -11.69 6.71 -15.06
N ALA A 59 -10.70 5.99 -15.59
CA ALA A 59 -10.27 6.09 -16.99
C ALA A 59 -10.88 5.04 -17.92
N ASN A 60 -11.81 4.21 -17.43
CA ASN A 60 -12.44 3.18 -18.23
C ASN A 60 -13.80 3.67 -18.75
N ASP A 61 -14.09 3.37 -20.02
CA ASP A 61 -15.37 3.74 -20.64
C ASP A 61 -16.53 2.83 -20.25
N ALA A 62 -16.25 1.66 -19.67
CA ALA A 62 -17.24 0.67 -19.29
C ALA A 62 -17.02 0.17 -17.85
N PRO A 63 -18.10 -0.26 -17.17
CA PRO A 63 -18.01 -0.95 -15.89
C PRO A 63 -17.16 -2.22 -15.97
N ASP A 64 -16.61 -2.61 -14.81
CA ASP A 64 -15.89 -3.86 -14.70
C ASP A 64 -16.83 -5.05 -14.97
N GLY A 65 -16.32 -6.05 -15.70
CA GLY A 65 -17.15 -7.16 -16.18
C GLY A 65 -17.62 -8.15 -15.11
N ALA A 66 -17.04 -8.08 -13.90
CA ALA A 66 -17.38 -8.97 -12.79
C ALA A 66 -17.68 -8.16 -11.52
N PRO A 67 -18.71 -8.57 -10.73
CA PRO A 67 -18.98 -7.96 -9.45
C PRO A 67 -17.90 -8.29 -8.43
N VAL A 68 -17.67 -7.38 -7.50
CA VAL A 68 -16.69 -7.52 -6.40
C VAL A 68 -17.44 -7.94 -5.14
N TYR A 69 -17.10 -9.09 -4.58
CA TYR A 69 -17.69 -9.56 -3.33
C TYR A 69 -17.24 -8.71 -2.15
N PHE A 70 -18.11 -8.48 -1.17
CA PHE A 70 -17.80 -7.74 0.06
C PHE A 70 -16.60 -8.32 0.81
N LYS A 71 -16.43 -9.65 0.79
CA LYS A 71 -15.29 -10.35 1.42
C LYS A 71 -13.93 -10.01 0.80
N ASN A 72 -13.92 -9.54 -0.45
CA ASN A 72 -12.69 -9.19 -1.17
C ASN A 72 -12.28 -7.74 -0.94
N LEU A 73 -13.09 -6.96 -0.20
CA LEU A 73 -12.78 -5.58 0.14
C LEU A 73 -11.59 -5.53 1.11
N ILE A 74 -10.57 -4.77 0.76
CA ILE A 74 -9.44 -4.45 1.65
C ILE A 74 -9.74 -3.16 2.41
N GLY A 75 -10.19 -2.12 1.72
CA GLY A 75 -10.49 -0.85 2.33
C GLY A 75 -10.62 0.30 1.35
N ARG A 76 -10.54 1.52 1.87
CA ARG A 76 -10.61 2.76 1.09
C ARG A 76 -9.26 3.44 1.03
N PRO A 77 -8.83 3.96 -0.12
CA PRO A 77 -7.65 4.80 -0.23
C PRO A 77 -7.91 6.14 0.46
N VAL A 78 -7.03 6.51 1.40
CA VAL A 78 -7.15 7.74 2.20
C VAL A 78 -6.14 8.77 1.75
N PHE A 79 -4.96 8.32 1.36
CA PHE A 79 -3.85 9.20 1.03
C PHE A 79 -3.03 8.60 -0.10
N THR A 80 -2.59 9.45 -1.02
CA THR A 80 -1.73 9.06 -2.14
C THR A 80 -0.54 10.00 -2.27
N ILE A 81 0.63 9.43 -2.55
CA ILE A 81 1.85 10.18 -2.90
C ILE A 81 2.21 9.81 -4.33
N PRO A 82 2.07 10.76 -5.28
CA PRO A 82 2.41 10.50 -6.66
C PRO A 82 3.91 10.20 -6.81
N TYR A 83 4.26 9.35 -7.76
CA TYR A 83 5.62 8.96 -8.15
C TYR A 83 6.44 8.20 -7.10
N LEU A 84 6.02 8.10 -5.84
CA LEU A 84 6.78 7.42 -4.80
C LEU A 84 6.87 5.90 -5.02
N GLY A 85 5.92 5.32 -5.75
CA GLY A 85 5.96 3.93 -6.18
C GLY A 85 7.16 3.62 -7.08
N TYR A 86 7.54 4.55 -7.97
CA TYR A 86 8.74 4.39 -8.79
C TYR A 86 10.02 4.38 -7.96
N VAL A 87 10.09 5.23 -6.93
CA VAL A 87 11.23 5.24 -5.99
C VAL A 87 11.30 3.93 -5.22
N SER A 88 10.16 3.46 -4.72
CA SER A 88 10.07 2.17 -4.03
C SER A 88 10.52 1.02 -4.93
N HIS A 89 10.04 0.97 -6.16
CA HIS A 89 10.44 -0.05 -7.14
C HIS A 89 11.94 0.02 -7.44
N TRP A 90 12.50 1.23 -7.62
CA TRP A 90 13.92 1.41 -7.90
C TRP A 90 14.81 0.96 -6.74
N VAL A 91 14.43 1.27 -5.50
CA VAL A 91 15.18 0.85 -4.30
C VAL A 91 15.09 -0.66 -4.08
N SER A 92 13.97 -1.28 -4.45
CA SER A 92 13.74 -2.73 -4.28
C SER A 92 14.40 -3.59 -5.35
N ASN A 93 14.82 -2.98 -6.47
CA ASN A 93 15.45 -3.71 -7.59
C ASN A 93 16.88 -3.25 -7.82
N PRO A 94 17.77 -4.12 -8.36
CA PRO A 94 19.10 -3.71 -8.80
C PRO A 94 19.01 -2.63 -9.92
N PRO A 95 19.88 -1.61 -9.96
CA PRO A 95 21.01 -1.35 -9.06
C PRO A 95 20.65 -0.56 -7.79
N GLY A 96 19.42 -0.02 -7.64
CA GLY A 96 19.03 0.86 -6.54
C GLY A 96 19.14 0.19 -5.17
N MET A 97 18.82 -1.10 -5.08
CA MET A 97 18.94 -1.88 -3.86
C MET A 97 20.37 -1.87 -3.29
N TYR A 98 21.38 -2.04 -4.13
CA TYR A 98 22.78 -2.03 -3.68
C TYR A 98 23.21 -0.66 -3.18
N LEU A 99 22.75 0.42 -3.83
CA LEU A 99 23.03 1.79 -3.39
C LEU A 99 22.34 2.09 -2.05
N ALA A 100 21.12 1.65 -1.86
CA ALA A 100 20.39 1.83 -0.60
C ALA A 100 21.09 1.09 0.56
N ILE A 101 21.54 -0.15 0.35
CA ILE A 101 22.27 -0.93 1.34
C ILE A 101 23.62 -0.25 1.67
N ALA A 102 24.37 0.17 0.65
CA ALA A 102 25.65 0.84 0.84
C ALA A 102 25.48 2.14 1.65
N LEU A 103 24.46 2.95 1.33
CA LEU A 103 24.17 4.18 2.07
C LEU A 103 23.78 3.90 3.53
N ALA A 104 22.95 2.88 3.77
CA ALA A 104 22.56 2.47 5.11
C ALA A 104 23.78 2.03 5.94
N LEU A 105 24.72 1.25 5.37
CA LEU A 105 25.94 0.83 6.03
C LEU A 105 26.84 2.02 6.37
N VAL A 106 27.01 2.97 5.44
CA VAL A 106 27.78 4.20 5.69
C VAL A 106 27.17 4.99 6.83
N LEU A 107 25.84 5.18 6.85
CA LEU A 107 25.15 5.88 7.93
C LEU A 107 25.34 5.18 9.29
N ILE A 108 25.27 3.85 9.33
CA ILE A 108 25.50 3.07 10.55
C ILE A 108 26.93 3.27 11.05
N ILE A 109 27.94 3.24 10.16
CA ILE A 109 29.35 3.45 10.52
C ILE A 109 29.58 4.87 11.05
N LEU A 110 28.92 5.89 10.45
CA LEU A 110 29.04 7.27 10.87
C LEU A 110 28.34 7.56 12.20
N THR A 111 27.21 6.89 12.46
CA THR A 111 26.40 7.09 13.67
C THR A 111 26.81 6.19 14.83
N CYS A 112 27.35 5.00 14.55
CA CYS A 112 27.98 4.10 15.51
C CYS A 112 29.49 4.11 15.30
N PRO A 113 30.25 5.01 15.94
CA PRO A 113 31.72 4.96 15.88
C PRO A 113 32.17 3.58 16.42
N PRO A 114 33.14 2.91 15.77
CA PRO A 114 33.61 1.62 16.22
C PRO A 114 34.08 1.75 17.66
N CYS A 115 33.47 1.00 18.57
CA CYS A 115 33.94 0.86 19.93
C CYS A 115 35.29 0.13 19.92
N THR A 116 36.37 0.84 19.62
CA THR A 116 37.72 0.39 19.87
C THR A 116 38.00 0.60 21.35
N GLY A 117 37.80 -0.42 22.16
CA GLY A 117 38.15 -0.38 23.57
C GLY A 117 37.09 -1.03 24.46
N GLY A 118 37.41 -2.21 24.98
CA GLY A 118 36.54 -3.04 25.79
C GLY A 118 35.86 -2.31 26.95
N GLN A 119 34.55 -2.23 26.82
CA GLN A 119 33.66 -2.03 27.95
C GLN A 119 32.26 -2.58 27.57
N THR A 120 31.99 -3.76 28.06
CA THR A 120 30.65 -4.36 28.05
C THR A 120 29.70 -3.49 28.88
N ARG A 121 28.96 -2.57 28.23
CA ARG A 121 27.78 -1.96 28.83
C ARG A 121 26.53 -2.39 28.04
N ARG A 122 25.70 -3.08 28.74
CA ARG A 122 24.38 -3.60 28.30
C ARG A 122 23.53 -2.45 27.75
N CYS A 123 23.21 -2.48 26.46
CA CYS A 123 22.11 -1.68 25.93
C CYS A 123 20.78 -2.39 26.24
N LEU A 124 20.22 -2.10 27.42
CA LEU A 124 18.83 -2.40 27.77
C LEU A 124 17.96 -1.28 27.17
N GLY A 125 17.14 -1.60 26.18
CA GLY A 125 16.16 -0.65 25.65
C GLY A 125 15.53 -1.02 24.34
N CYS A 126 15.24 -2.29 24.06
CA CYS A 126 14.36 -2.65 22.95
C CYS A 126 12.93 -2.81 23.47
N GLN A 127 12.20 -1.71 23.56
CA GLN A 127 10.78 -1.73 23.92
C GLN A 127 9.95 -2.02 22.68
N LYS A 128 9.40 -3.23 22.64
CA LYS A 128 8.55 -3.79 21.59
C LYS A 128 7.20 -3.08 21.58
N SER A 129 7.07 -2.00 20.79
CA SER A 129 5.77 -1.39 20.51
C SER A 129 5.10 -2.13 19.34
N ARG A 130 4.06 -2.90 19.65
CA ARG A 130 3.16 -3.45 18.63
C ARG A 130 2.27 -2.31 18.11
N ARG A 131 2.62 -1.71 16.99
CA ARG A 131 1.66 -0.89 16.22
C ARG A 131 0.96 -1.78 15.19
N LYS A 132 -0.36 -1.67 15.12
CA LYS A 132 -1.16 -2.20 14.02
C LYS A 132 -0.78 -1.42 12.77
N TYR A 133 -0.15 -2.08 11.82
CA TYR A 133 0.22 -1.48 10.55
C TYR A 133 -0.99 -1.46 9.61
N GLY A 134 -1.27 -0.31 8.99
CA GLY A 134 -2.07 -0.24 7.78
C GLY A 134 -1.22 -0.75 6.61
N GLU A 135 -1.85 -1.42 5.66
CA GLU A 135 -1.16 -1.93 4.49
C GLU A 135 -0.84 -0.81 3.50
N ILE A 136 0.42 -0.74 3.07
CA ILE A 136 0.90 0.20 2.07
C ILE A 136 0.98 -0.52 0.74
N MET A 137 0.30 0.02 -0.27
CA MET A 137 0.20 -0.61 -1.57
C MET A 137 0.69 0.31 -2.69
N VAL A 138 1.38 -0.27 -3.68
CA VAL A 138 1.89 0.44 -4.86
C VAL A 138 1.03 0.11 -6.06
N LEU A 139 0.54 1.13 -6.77
CA LEU A 139 -0.20 1.02 -8.03
C LEU A 139 0.72 1.08 -9.24
#